data_550f1df4301c62176648b4e3ab1dfe70
#
_entry.id   550f1df4301c62176648b4e3ab1dfe70
#
_cell.length_a   1.000
_cell.length_b   1.000
_cell.length_c   1.000
_cell.angle_alpha   90.00
_cell.angle_beta   90.00
_cell.angle_gamma   90.00
#
_symmetry.space_group_name_H-M   'P 1'
#
loop_
_entity.id
_entity.type
_entity.pdbx_description
1 polymer ?
#
loop_
_entity_poly.entity_id
_entity_poly.type
_entity_poly.pdbx_seq_one_letter_code
_entity_poly.pdbx_strand_id
1 'polypeptide(L)'
;MIETRRVVNILTDFEGVHEDLLNLYEDIQRSFDPRDSVARIQGPRDLAEYAEKLSAYEEAAAQLRAVIEHITRIDMRKYRVSAPLDQMGTLAGLERHTPDEDFTHTHPAGFVLFNKVFIVRYWNQLYATLLQRLAERYPERFATLPDTPPFNGEPSYSAFTRSAANHIAPLELPNGLYCRGSLAVKEMFVTIRHLLTYFSVEPGVLVIFLRDESEGIGVA
;
A
#
# COMPACT_ATOMS: atom_id res chain seq x y z
N MET A 1 -3.60 -30.65 -7.66
CA MET A 1 -3.17 -29.41 -8.33
C MET A 1 -3.53 -28.27 -7.39
N ILE A 2 -2.57 -27.38 -7.06
CA ILE A 2 -2.82 -26.23 -6.18
C ILE A 2 -3.56 -25.18 -6.99
N GLU A 3 -4.68 -24.69 -6.45
CA GLU A 3 -5.47 -23.66 -7.14
C GLU A 3 -4.77 -22.29 -7.03
N THR A 4 -4.36 -21.74 -8.17
CA THR A 4 -3.62 -20.46 -8.25
C THR A 4 -4.36 -19.34 -7.52
N ARG A 5 -5.68 -19.24 -7.70
CA ARG A 5 -6.51 -18.21 -7.08
C ARG A 5 -6.44 -18.25 -5.55
N ARG A 6 -6.45 -19.45 -4.96
CA ARG A 6 -6.35 -19.62 -3.51
C ARG A 6 -4.98 -19.13 -2.98
N VAL A 7 -3.90 -19.45 -3.70
CA VAL A 7 -2.56 -19.01 -3.30
C VAL A 7 -2.45 -17.48 -3.38
N VAL A 8 -2.92 -16.90 -4.47
CA VAL A 8 -2.94 -15.44 -4.65
C VAL A 8 -3.73 -14.78 -3.53
N ASN A 9 -4.92 -15.28 -3.20
CA ASN A 9 -5.72 -14.72 -2.11
C ASN A 9 -4.97 -14.77 -0.76
N ILE A 10 -4.39 -15.92 -0.39
CA ILE A 10 -3.63 -16.07 0.86
C ILE A 10 -2.48 -15.07 0.93
N LEU A 11 -1.70 -14.93 -0.14
CA LEU A 11 -0.57 -14.02 -0.16
C LEU A 11 -0.99 -12.54 -0.17
N THR A 12 -2.14 -12.24 -0.75
CA THR A 12 -2.74 -10.89 -0.70
C THR A 12 -3.28 -10.60 0.71
N ASP A 13 -3.85 -11.59 1.40
CA ASP A 13 -4.33 -11.44 2.77
C ASP A 13 -3.17 -11.17 3.75
N PHE A 14 -1.96 -11.70 3.52
CA PHE A 14 -0.77 -11.31 4.30
C PHE A 14 -0.44 -9.81 4.17
N GLU A 15 -0.62 -9.25 2.98
CA GLU A 15 -0.43 -7.80 2.76
C GLU A 15 -1.49 -7.00 3.49
N GLY A 16 -2.74 -7.47 3.52
CA GLY A 16 -3.83 -6.85 4.28
C GLY A 16 -3.58 -6.86 5.78
N VAL A 17 -3.21 -8.01 6.35
CA VAL A 17 -2.86 -8.10 7.78
C VAL A 17 -1.72 -7.15 8.15
N HIS A 18 -0.72 -7.04 7.28
CA HIS A 18 0.38 -6.10 7.51
C HIS A 18 -0.10 -4.64 7.50
N GLU A 19 -0.96 -4.27 6.57
CA GLU A 19 -1.57 -2.94 6.49
C GLU A 19 -2.36 -2.62 7.75
N ASP A 20 -3.17 -3.57 8.25
CA ASP A 20 -3.94 -3.41 9.48
C ASP A 20 -3.03 -3.23 10.71
N LEU A 21 -1.91 -3.98 10.78
CA LEU A 21 -0.94 -3.85 11.86
C LEU A 21 -0.21 -2.50 11.83
N LEU A 22 0.08 -1.93 10.65
CA LEU A 22 0.64 -0.59 10.52
C LEU A 22 -0.35 0.48 10.99
N ASN A 23 -1.62 0.34 10.61
CA ASN A 23 -2.68 1.25 11.06
C ASN A 23 -2.85 1.18 12.58
N LEU A 24 -2.84 -0.02 13.15
CA LEU A 24 -2.91 -0.23 14.61
C LEU A 24 -1.72 0.42 15.34
N TYR A 25 -0.51 0.37 14.78
CA TYR A 25 0.65 1.07 15.33
C TYR A 25 0.40 2.59 15.45
N GLU A 26 -0.16 3.20 14.40
CA GLU A 26 -0.50 4.63 14.44
C GLU A 26 -1.57 4.93 15.47
N ASP A 27 -2.58 4.07 15.64
CA ASP A 27 -3.65 4.25 16.62
C ASP A 27 -3.12 4.17 18.06
N ILE A 28 -2.28 3.18 18.33
CA ILE A 28 -1.61 3.07 19.62
C ILE A 28 -0.80 4.35 19.91
N GLN A 29 -0.04 4.83 18.92
CA GLN A 29 0.72 6.07 19.05
C GLN A 29 -0.16 7.29 19.39
N ARG A 30 -1.31 7.41 18.75
CA ARG A 30 -2.27 8.51 18.95
C ARG A 30 -3.02 8.38 20.30
N SER A 31 -3.15 7.17 20.84
CA SER A 31 -3.88 6.91 22.08
C SER A 31 -3.16 7.41 23.33
N PHE A 32 -1.86 7.67 23.26
CA PHE A 32 -1.08 8.16 24.39
C PHE A 32 -1.43 9.61 24.72
N ASP A 33 -1.94 9.85 25.95
CA ASP A 33 -2.14 11.20 26.46
C ASP A 33 -0.76 11.82 26.80
N PRO A 34 -0.33 12.89 26.11
CA PRO A 34 0.94 13.55 26.41
C PRO A 34 0.98 14.21 27.79
N ARG A 35 -0.16 14.34 28.47
CA ARG A 35 -0.27 14.88 29.84
C ARG A 35 -0.08 13.81 30.91
N ASP A 36 -0.26 12.54 30.57
CA ASP A 36 -0.01 11.44 31.48
C ASP A 36 1.50 11.17 31.59
N SER A 37 2.02 11.31 32.79
CA SER A 37 3.45 11.10 33.09
C SER A 37 3.89 9.65 32.90
N VAL A 38 3.01 8.68 33.11
CA VAL A 38 3.28 7.25 32.90
C VAL A 38 3.30 6.95 31.42
N ALA A 39 2.29 7.42 30.67
CA ALA A 39 2.21 7.23 29.22
C ALA A 39 3.41 7.86 28.50
N ARG A 40 3.92 9.02 28.95
CA ARG A 40 5.11 9.65 28.37
C ARG A 40 6.39 8.82 28.49
N ILE A 41 6.51 8.01 29.55
CA ILE A 41 7.71 7.17 29.78
C ILE A 41 7.52 5.79 29.15
N GLN A 42 6.37 5.18 29.37
CA GLN A 42 6.10 3.81 28.92
C GLN A 42 5.71 3.74 27.46
N GLY A 43 4.91 4.68 26.94
CA GLY A 43 4.41 4.69 25.58
C GLY A 43 5.48 4.54 24.50
N PRO A 44 6.59 5.30 24.53
CA PRO A 44 7.69 5.12 23.58
C PRO A 44 8.36 3.74 23.63
N ARG A 45 8.38 3.09 24.81
CA ARG A 45 8.94 1.74 24.96
C ARG A 45 8.00 0.69 24.37
N ASP A 46 6.70 0.81 24.64
CA ASP A 46 5.67 -0.07 24.11
C ASP A 46 5.61 0.03 22.58
N LEU A 47 5.71 1.24 22.03
CA LEU A 47 5.81 1.45 20.58
C LEU A 47 7.08 0.86 19.97
N ALA A 48 8.22 0.97 20.66
CA ALA A 48 9.46 0.36 20.18
C ALA A 48 9.37 -1.16 20.18
N GLU A 49 8.77 -1.77 21.21
CA GLU A 49 8.51 -3.20 21.25
C GLU A 49 7.55 -3.64 20.14
N TYR A 50 6.47 -2.90 19.92
CA TYR A 50 5.53 -3.18 18.84
C TYR A 50 6.24 -3.11 17.47
N ALA A 51 7.03 -2.06 17.21
CA ALA A 51 7.77 -1.88 15.97
C ALA A 51 8.76 -3.04 15.72
N GLU A 52 9.44 -3.54 16.78
CA GLU A 52 10.31 -4.71 16.69
C GLU A 52 9.52 -5.98 16.27
N LYS A 53 8.34 -6.20 16.86
CA LYS A 53 7.50 -7.35 16.51
C LYS A 53 6.91 -7.23 15.12
N LEU A 54 6.53 -6.02 14.70
CA LEU A 54 6.06 -5.75 13.35
C LEU A 54 7.16 -6.06 12.31
N SER A 55 8.39 -5.61 12.56
CA SER A 55 9.53 -5.92 11.69
C SER A 55 9.80 -7.44 11.60
N ALA A 56 9.71 -8.15 12.72
CA ALA A 56 9.84 -9.62 12.73
C ALA A 56 8.71 -10.32 11.93
N TYR A 57 7.48 -9.79 12.01
CA TYR A 57 6.37 -10.27 11.19
C TYR A 57 6.65 -10.04 9.69
N GLU A 58 7.12 -8.85 9.31
CA GLU A 58 7.46 -8.52 7.91
C GLU A 58 8.49 -9.49 7.33
N GLU A 59 9.55 -9.76 8.09
CA GLU A 59 10.58 -10.72 7.68
C GLU A 59 10.02 -12.13 7.52
N ALA A 60 9.24 -12.61 8.49
CA ALA A 60 8.62 -13.93 8.44
C ALA A 60 7.62 -14.05 7.29
N ALA A 61 6.80 -13.04 7.05
CA ALA A 61 5.85 -13.00 5.96
C ALA A 61 6.56 -13.00 4.59
N ALA A 62 7.66 -12.25 4.45
CA ALA A 62 8.48 -12.22 3.24
C ALA A 62 9.14 -13.60 2.97
N GLN A 63 9.68 -14.25 3.99
CA GLN A 63 10.25 -15.59 3.87
C GLN A 63 9.20 -16.63 3.47
N LEU A 64 8.03 -16.60 4.12
CA LEU A 64 6.93 -17.53 3.82
C LEU A 64 6.40 -17.31 2.40
N ARG A 65 6.26 -16.04 1.98
CA ARG A 65 5.92 -15.69 0.60
C ARG A 65 6.90 -16.32 -0.39
N ALA A 66 8.20 -16.10 -0.19
CA ALA A 66 9.23 -16.64 -1.08
C ALA A 66 9.17 -18.17 -1.19
N VAL A 67 8.93 -18.87 -0.08
CA VAL A 67 8.74 -20.33 -0.07
C VAL A 67 7.48 -20.73 -0.85
N ILE A 68 6.35 -20.06 -0.64
CA ILE A 68 5.09 -20.36 -1.32
C ILE A 68 5.24 -20.10 -2.83
N GLU A 69 5.82 -18.98 -3.25
CA GLU A 69 6.07 -18.65 -4.65
C GLU A 69 6.99 -19.70 -5.32
N HIS A 70 8.04 -20.13 -4.61
CA HIS A 70 8.95 -21.16 -5.10
C HIS A 70 8.24 -22.52 -5.31
N ILE A 71 7.48 -22.98 -4.32
CA ILE A 71 6.78 -24.28 -4.37
C ILE A 71 5.66 -24.26 -5.42
N THR A 72 4.91 -23.16 -5.48
CA THR A 72 3.73 -23.03 -6.36
C THR A 72 4.09 -22.56 -7.76
N ARG A 73 5.29 -22.01 -7.94
CA ARG A 73 5.76 -21.34 -9.16
C ARG A 73 4.86 -20.17 -9.59
N ILE A 74 4.19 -19.55 -8.62
CA ILE A 74 3.35 -18.37 -8.84
C ILE A 74 4.22 -17.15 -8.58
N ASP A 75 4.30 -16.24 -9.55
CA ASP A 75 4.98 -14.95 -9.43
C ASP A 75 3.95 -13.89 -8.98
N MET A 76 3.96 -13.54 -7.68
CA MET A 76 3.02 -12.58 -7.11
C MET A 76 3.14 -11.17 -7.69
N ARG A 77 4.27 -10.81 -8.31
CA ARG A 77 4.40 -9.51 -8.97
C ARG A 77 3.33 -9.28 -10.04
N LYS A 78 2.89 -10.35 -10.69
CA LYS A 78 1.84 -10.32 -11.72
C LYS A 78 0.43 -10.05 -11.14
N TYR A 79 0.25 -10.25 -9.84
CA TYR A 79 -1.04 -10.14 -9.15
C TYR A 79 -1.11 -8.93 -8.20
N ARG A 80 0.01 -8.27 -7.94
CA ARG A 80 0.05 -7.03 -7.14
C ARG A 80 -0.63 -5.86 -7.84
N VAL A 81 -0.63 -5.86 -9.15
CA VAL A 81 -1.21 -4.82 -9.98
C VAL A 81 -2.52 -5.31 -10.55
N SER A 82 -3.58 -4.56 -10.29
CA SER A 82 -4.90 -4.87 -10.86
C SER A 82 -4.93 -4.57 -12.36
N ALA A 83 -5.56 -5.47 -13.12
CA ALA A 83 -5.85 -5.21 -14.51
C ALA A 83 -6.95 -4.15 -14.65
N PRO A 84 -6.86 -3.26 -15.65
CA PRO A 84 -7.92 -2.31 -15.90
C PRO A 84 -9.18 -3.00 -16.38
N LEU A 85 -10.33 -2.50 -15.93
CA LEU A 85 -11.64 -2.86 -16.43
C LEU A 85 -12.23 -1.70 -17.21
N ASP A 86 -13.03 -2.00 -18.22
CA ASP A 86 -13.68 -0.97 -19.05
C ASP A 86 -15.03 -0.51 -18.47
N GLN A 87 -15.56 -1.21 -17.47
CA GLN A 87 -16.89 -0.94 -16.89
C GLN A 87 -16.85 -0.81 -15.38
N MET A 88 -17.60 0.15 -14.87
CA MET A 88 -17.75 0.42 -13.41
C MET A 88 -18.72 -0.52 -12.69
N GLY A 89 -19.18 -1.62 -13.30
CA GLY A 89 -20.27 -2.42 -12.77
C GLY A 89 -20.16 -2.81 -11.30
N THR A 90 -18.97 -3.23 -10.85
CA THR A 90 -18.72 -3.62 -9.45
C THR A 90 -18.65 -2.44 -8.49
N LEU A 91 -18.31 -1.23 -8.96
CA LEU A 91 -18.21 -0.01 -8.15
C LEU A 91 -19.45 0.88 -8.28
N ALA A 92 -20.43 0.45 -9.07
CA ALA A 92 -21.67 1.20 -9.28
C ALA A 92 -22.47 1.28 -7.97
N GLY A 93 -22.81 2.50 -7.55
CA GLY A 93 -23.54 2.75 -6.31
C GLY A 93 -22.67 3.04 -5.09
N LEU A 94 -21.38 2.81 -5.14
CA LEU A 94 -20.45 3.22 -4.06
C LEU A 94 -20.19 4.72 -4.11
N GLU A 95 -19.97 5.32 -2.94
CA GLU A 95 -19.61 6.71 -2.79
C GLU A 95 -18.23 6.99 -3.39
N ARG A 96 -18.07 8.18 -3.93
CA ARG A 96 -16.83 8.65 -4.55
C ARG A 96 -16.01 9.46 -3.57
N HIS A 97 -14.75 9.07 -3.40
CA HIS A 97 -13.79 9.73 -2.52
C HIS A 97 -12.62 10.28 -3.33
N THR A 98 -11.99 11.32 -2.78
CA THR A 98 -10.81 11.97 -3.36
C THR A 98 -9.56 11.66 -2.54
N PRO A 99 -8.35 11.75 -3.12
CA PRO A 99 -7.10 11.47 -2.39
C PRO A 99 -6.82 12.39 -1.20
N ASP A 100 -7.59 13.45 -1.01
CA ASP A 100 -7.40 14.43 0.06
C ASP A 100 -8.12 14.06 1.36
N GLU A 101 -8.95 13.02 1.33
CA GLU A 101 -9.69 12.52 2.48
C GLU A 101 -8.82 11.64 3.39
N ASP A 102 -9.30 11.41 4.62
CA ASP A 102 -8.66 10.47 5.56
C ASP A 102 -9.24 9.07 5.36
N PHE A 103 -8.38 8.13 5.01
CA PHE A 103 -8.74 6.74 4.76
C PHE A 103 -8.32 5.80 5.89
N THR A 104 -7.96 6.34 7.04
CA THR A 104 -7.64 5.54 8.23
C THR A 104 -8.85 4.66 8.59
N HIS A 105 -8.63 3.38 8.88
CA HIS A 105 -9.67 2.38 9.20
C HIS A 105 -10.67 2.06 8.08
N THR A 106 -10.36 2.41 6.84
CA THR A 106 -11.20 2.06 5.70
C THR A 106 -10.50 1.04 4.79
N HIS A 107 -11.26 0.38 3.95
CA HIS A 107 -10.73 -0.56 2.95
C HIS A 107 -11.21 -0.19 1.56
N PRO A 108 -10.35 -0.23 0.55
CA PRO A 108 -10.74 0.08 -0.81
C PRO A 108 -11.58 -1.05 -1.41
N ALA A 109 -12.59 -0.70 -2.19
CA ALA A 109 -13.28 -1.60 -3.12
C ALA A 109 -12.63 -1.53 -4.52
N GLY A 110 -12.13 -0.34 -4.87
CA GLY A 110 -11.50 -0.07 -6.14
C GLY A 110 -11.25 1.41 -6.36
N PHE A 111 -10.77 1.75 -7.53
CA PHE A 111 -10.53 3.14 -7.91
C PHE A 111 -10.62 3.34 -9.43
N VAL A 112 -10.81 4.57 -9.83
CA VAL A 112 -10.69 5.00 -11.23
C VAL A 112 -9.43 5.85 -11.37
N LEU A 113 -8.61 5.55 -12.36
CA LEU A 113 -7.44 6.33 -12.72
C LEU A 113 -7.35 6.43 -14.25
N PHE A 114 -7.23 7.65 -14.78
CA PHE A 114 -7.20 7.90 -16.23
C PHE A 114 -8.37 7.25 -16.99
N ASN A 115 -9.57 7.32 -16.45
CA ASN A 115 -10.80 6.72 -16.98
C ASN A 115 -10.77 5.17 -17.07
N LYS A 116 -9.86 4.51 -16.36
CA LYS A 116 -9.83 3.05 -16.22
C LYS A 116 -10.20 2.66 -14.79
N VAL A 117 -10.99 1.62 -14.65
CA VAL A 117 -11.46 1.08 -13.38
C VAL A 117 -10.51 -0.02 -12.93
N PHE A 118 -10.17 -0.01 -11.65
CA PHE A 118 -9.34 -1.02 -11.01
C PHE A 118 -10.03 -1.52 -9.75
N ILE A 119 -10.23 -2.82 -9.63
CA ILE A 119 -10.75 -3.45 -8.42
C ILE A 119 -9.57 -3.86 -7.56
N VAL A 120 -9.56 -3.41 -6.31
CA VAL A 120 -8.51 -3.71 -5.34
C VAL A 120 -9.13 -4.10 -4.01
N ARG A 121 -8.40 -4.87 -3.20
CA ARG A 121 -8.86 -5.32 -1.88
C ARG A 121 -8.17 -4.58 -0.74
N TYR A 122 -6.95 -4.07 -0.96
CA TYR A 122 -6.10 -3.45 0.03
C TYR A 122 -5.43 -2.20 -0.54
N TRP A 123 -5.05 -1.29 0.31
CA TRP A 123 -4.41 -0.02 -0.06
C TRP A 123 -3.06 -0.23 -0.77
N ASN A 124 -2.28 -1.22 -0.34
CA ASN A 124 -1.03 -1.59 -1.00
C ASN A 124 -1.21 -2.00 -2.45
N GLN A 125 -2.32 -2.67 -2.77
CA GLN A 125 -2.66 -3.05 -4.14
C GLN A 125 -3.07 -1.83 -4.97
N LEU A 126 -3.82 -0.87 -4.37
CA LEU A 126 -4.11 0.42 -5.00
C LEU A 126 -2.82 1.16 -5.31
N TYR A 127 -1.93 1.28 -4.31
CA TYR A 127 -0.67 1.99 -4.44
C TYR A 127 0.23 1.39 -5.52
N ALA A 128 0.45 0.09 -5.51
CA ALA A 128 1.22 -0.61 -6.54
C ALA A 128 0.65 -0.40 -7.94
N THR A 129 -0.68 -0.50 -8.07
CA THR A 129 -1.36 -0.30 -9.36
C THR A 129 -1.21 1.14 -9.84
N LEU A 130 -1.40 2.13 -8.96
CA LEU A 130 -1.23 3.54 -9.29
C LEU A 130 0.20 3.84 -9.76
N LEU A 131 1.21 3.36 -9.04
CA LEU A 131 2.61 3.54 -9.39
C LEU A 131 2.93 2.92 -10.76
N GLN A 132 2.45 1.71 -11.01
CA GLN A 132 2.60 1.05 -12.31
C GLN A 132 2.01 1.90 -13.45
N ARG A 133 0.79 2.44 -13.26
CA ARG A 133 0.12 3.25 -14.29
C ARG A 133 0.79 4.60 -14.50
N LEU A 134 1.33 5.21 -13.45
CA LEU A 134 2.12 6.44 -13.58
C LEU A 134 3.44 6.17 -14.33
N ALA A 135 4.13 5.06 -14.03
CA ALA A 135 5.36 4.69 -14.71
C ALA A 135 5.13 4.40 -16.20
N GLU A 136 4.04 3.72 -16.56
CA GLU A 136 3.67 3.46 -17.94
C GLU A 136 3.34 4.73 -18.71
N ARG A 137 2.67 5.68 -18.06
CA ARG A 137 2.21 6.93 -18.69
C ARG A 137 3.30 8.00 -18.80
N TYR A 138 4.21 8.04 -17.82
CA TYR A 138 5.25 9.06 -17.69
C TYR A 138 6.64 8.45 -17.45
N PRO A 139 7.13 7.53 -18.30
CA PRO A 139 8.31 6.71 -18.00
C PRO A 139 9.57 7.52 -17.72
N GLU A 140 9.81 8.59 -18.45
CA GLU A 140 10.99 9.44 -18.28
C GLU A 140 10.95 10.21 -16.94
N ARG A 141 9.81 10.84 -16.63
CA ARG A 141 9.63 11.57 -15.37
C ARG A 141 9.60 10.61 -14.18
N PHE A 142 9.06 9.42 -14.33
CA PHE A 142 9.02 8.41 -13.28
C PHE A 142 10.45 7.95 -12.89
N ALA A 143 11.33 7.80 -13.87
CA ALA A 143 12.73 7.40 -13.64
C ALA A 143 13.54 8.43 -12.83
N THR A 144 13.10 9.69 -12.74
CA THR A 144 13.77 10.75 -11.98
C THR A 144 13.28 10.88 -10.53
N LEU A 145 12.26 10.14 -10.11
CA LEU A 145 11.69 10.23 -8.74
C LEU A 145 12.75 10.12 -7.63
N PRO A 146 13.74 9.19 -7.69
CA PRO A 146 14.75 9.09 -6.64
C PRO A 146 15.61 10.35 -6.45
N ASP A 147 15.67 11.21 -7.45
CA ASP A 147 16.50 12.42 -7.46
C ASP A 147 15.68 13.70 -7.27
N THR A 148 14.36 13.56 -7.09
CA THR A 148 13.42 14.69 -7.12
C THR A 148 12.77 14.90 -5.75
N PRO A 149 12.82 16.13 -5.17
CA PRO A 149 12.02 16.44 -3.98
C PRO A 149 10.50 16.32 -4.26
N PRO A 150 9.71 15.84 -3.32
CA PRO A 150 10.06 15.42 -1.96
C PRO A 150 10.44 13.94 -1.83
N PHE A 151 10.69 13.23 -2.95
CA PHE A 151 10.90 11.78 -2.97
C PHE A 151 12.34 11.36 -2.69
N ASN A 152 13.30 12.29 -2.75
CA ASN A 152 14.74 12.08 -2.67
C ASN A 152 15.32 12.24 -1.24
N GLY A 153 14.59 11.84 -0.21
CA GLY A 153 15.08 11.85 1.17
C GLY A 153 16.34 10.99 1.38
N GLU A 154 16.83 10.91 2.63
CA GLU A 154 17.89 9.95 2.96
C GLU A 154 17.47 8.54 2.55
N PRO A 155 18.42 7.65 2.16
CA PRO A 155 18.08 6.33 1.59
C PRO A 155 17.08 5.49 2.41
N SER A 156 17.13 5.59 3.74
CA SER A 156 16.19 4.92 4.66
C SER A 156 14.80 5.55 4.72
N TYR A 157 14.66 6.80 4.24
CA TYR A 157 13.42 7.57 4.25
C TYR A 157 12.97 7.98 2.84
N SER A 158 13.77 7.67 1.82
CA SER A 158 13.41 7.95 0.44
C SER A 158 12.21 7.12 0.02
N ALA A 159 11.20 7.76 -0.57
CA ALA A 159 10.04 7.06 -1.08
C ALA A 159 10.41 6.12 -2.26
N PHE A 160 11.40 6.51 -3.08
CA PHE A 160 11.86 5.75 -4.25
C PHE A 160 13.38 5.63 -4.26
N THR A 161 13.89 4.46 -4.63
CA THR A 161 15.33 4.18 -4.73
C THR A 161 15.66 3.33 -5.96
N ARG A 162 16.95 3.24 -6.29
CA ARG A 162 17.47 2.34 -7.32
C ARG A 162 18.00 1.02 -6.76
N SER A 163 17.87 0.80 -5.46
CA SER A 163 18.35 -0.41 -4.79
C SER A 163 17.29 -0.99 -3.87
N ALA A 164 16.99 -2.27 -4.05
CA ALA A 164 16.08 -3.01 -3.18
C ALA A 164 16.56 -3.05 -1.72
N ALA A 165 17.88 -3.01 -1.49
CA ALA A 165 18.48 -3.09 -0.15
C ALA A 165 18.10 -1.91 0.77
N ASN A 166 17.59 -0.82 0.21
CA ASN A 166 17.21 0.37 0.97
C ASN A 166 15.82 0.27 1.59
N HIS A 167 15.08 -0.79 1.31
CA HIS A 167 13.73 -0.99 1.81
C HIS A 167 13.54 -2.36 2.43
N ILE A 168 12.79 -2.42 3.52
CA ILE A 168 12.22 -3.67 4.03
C ILE A 168 11.04 -4.02 3.10
N ALA A 169 10.94 -5.26 2.63
CA ALA A 169 9.92 -5.72 1.69
C ALA A 169 9.71 -4.78 0.47
N PRO A 170 10.76 -4.56 -0.36
CA PRO A 170 10.70 -3.62 -1.46
C PRO A 170 9.63 -4.01 -2.50
N LEU A 171 8.88 -3.04 -2.97
CA LEU A 171 8.07 -3.14 -4.17
C LEU A 171 8.93 -2.78 -5.37
N GLU A 172 9.16 -3.74 -6.26
CA GLU A 172 9.84 -3.50 -7.53
C GLU A 172 8.89 -2.78 -8.50
N LEU A 173 9.37 -1.69 -9.06
CA LEU A 173 8.65 -0.83 -9.98
C LEU A 173 9.24 -0.94 -11.40
N PRO A 174 8.52 -0.48 -12.43
CA PRO A 174 9.10 -0.32 -13.76
C PRO A 174 10.38 0.54 -13.73
N ASN A 175 11.25 0.33 -14.72
CA ASN A 175 12.52 1.05 -14.87
C ASN A 175 13.57 0.74 -13.78
N GLY A 176 13.45 -0.38 -13.07
CA GLY A 176 14.41 -0.80 -12.04
C GLY A 176 14.40 0.08 -10.80
N LEU A 177 13.31 0.75 -10.51
CA LEU A 177 13.10 1.48 -9.27
C LEU A 177 12.46 0.58 -8.22
N TYR A 178 12.66 0.95 -6.96
CA TYR A 178 12.08 0.31 -5.79
C TYR A 178 11.45 1.36 -4.89
N CYS A 179 10.36 1.00 -4.24
CA CYS A 179 9.78 1.79 -3.16
C CYS A 179 9.45 0.88 -1.97
N ARG A 180 9.08 1.48 -0.85
CA ARG A 180 8.56 0.72 0.30
C ARG A 180 7.27 0.04 -0.13
N GLY A 181 7.23 -1.28 0.00
CA GLY A 181 6.06 -2.10 -0.30
C GLY A 181 4.99 -2.08 0.79
N SER A 182 5.33 -1.49 1.94
CA SER A 182 4.49 -1.43 3.13
C SER A 182 4.55 -0.03 3.70
N LEU A 183 3.42 0.67 3.64
CA LEU A 183 3.22 2.01 4.18
C LEU A 183 1.92 2.02 4.97
N ALA A 184 1.89 2.76 6.08
CA ALA A 184 0.62 3.13 6.68
C ALA A 184 -0.23 3.92 5.68
N VAL A 185 -1.54 3.77 5.74
CA VAL A 185 -2.47 4.38 4.76
C VAL A 185 -2.25 5.89 4.66
N LYS A 186 -2.06 6.55 5.77
CA LYS A 186 -1.79 7.99 5.82
C LYS A 186 -0.51 8.40 5.07
N GLU A 187 0.60 7.68 5.28
CA GLU A 187 1.87 7.93 4.58
C GLU A 187 1.74 7.67 3.08
N MET A 188 1.01 6.61 2.73
CA MET A 188 0.71 6.26 1.35
C MET A 188 0.00 7.40 0.63
N PHE A 189 -1.06 7.97 1.23
CA PHE A 189 -1.81 9.07 0.62
C PHE A 189 -1.03 10.38 0.59
N VAL A 190 -0.12 10.63 1.53
CA VAL A 190 0.84 11.74 1.41
C VAL A 190 1.69 11.56 0.15
N THR A 191 2.23 10.38 -0.06
CA THR A 191 3.05 10.07 -1.25
C THR A 191 2.22 10.14 -2.54
N ILE A 192 1.00 9.62 -2.55
CA ILE A 192 0.08 9.70 -3.70
C ILE A 192 -0.18 11.16 -4.08
N ARG A 193 -0.52 12.03 -3.14
CA ARG A 193 -0.77 13.47 -3.41
C ARG A 193 0.47 14.15 -4.02
N HIS A 194 1.65 13.87 -3.48
CA HIS A 194 2.90 14.40 -4.04
C HIS A 194 3.13 13.89 -5.48
N LEU A 195 2.85 12.61 -5.76
CA LEU A 195 2.96 12.06 -7.11
C LEU A 195 1.97 12.72 -8.08
N LEU A 196 0.69 12.84 -7.69
CA LEU A 196 -0.31 13.49 -8.53
C LEU A 196 0.09 14.93 -8.87
N THR A 197 0.57 15.69 -7.87
CA THR A 197 1.10 17.04 -8.06
C THR A 197 2.31 17.05 -8.99
N TYR A 198 3.28 16.18 -8.73
CA TYR A 198 4.50 16.08 -9.54
C TYR A 198 4.19 15.76 -11.00
N PHE A 199 3.31 14.80 -11.27
CA PHE A 199 2.93 14.43 -12.64
C PHE A 199 1.89 15.40 -13.25
N SER A 200 1.47 16.42 -12.55
CA SER A 200 0.43 17.38 -12.98
C SER A 200 -0.88 16.66 -13.34
N VAL A 201 -1.24 15.67 -12.54
CA VAL A 201 -2.50 14.93 -12.66
C VAL A 201 -3.59 15.72 -11.93
N GLU A 202 -4.66 16.06 -12.63
CA GLU A 202 -5.77 16.80 -12.05
C GLU A 202 -6.49 16.02 -10.95
N PRO A 203 -7.01 16.66 -9.90
CA PRO A 203 -7.62 16.00 -8.74
C PRO A 203 -8.73 14.99 -9.08
N GLY A 204 -9.53 15.24 -10.11
CA GLY A 204 -10.62 14.34 -10.52
C GLY A 204 -10.20 13.10 -11.30
N VAL A 205 -8.93 12.94 -11.62
CA VAL A 205 -8.42 11.79 -12.39
C VAL A 205 -8.28 10.54 -11.55
N LEU A 206 -8.05 10.67 -10.25
CA LEU A 206 -8.06 9.58 -9.27
C LEU A 206 -9.32 9.69 -8.41
N VAL A 207 -10.20 8.71 -8.55
CA VAL A 207 -11.43 8.57 -7.74
C VAL A 207 -11.38 7.22 -7.04
N ILE A 208 -11.62 7.20 -5.73
CA ILE A 208 -11.53 6.04 -4.86
C ILE A 208 -12.93 5.62 -4.45
N PHE A 209 -13.12 4.31 -4.28
CA PHE A 209 -14.35 3.70 -3.79
C PHE A 209 -14.02 2.79 -2.62
N LEU A 210 -14.78 2.91 -1.53
CA LEU A 210 -14.58 2.13 -0.31
C LEU A 210 -15.52 0.93 -0.26
N ARG A 211 -15.09 -0.12 0.44
CA ARG A 211 -15.98 -1.22 0.80
C ARG A 211 -16.85 -0.78 1.98
N ASP A 212 -18.10 -1.23 1.96
CA ASP A 212 -18.98 -1.10 3.11
C ASP A 212 -18.51 -2.07 4.21
N GLU A 213 -18.23 -1.55 5.40
CA GLU A 213 -17.75 -2.37 6.54
C GLU A 213 -18.78 -3.42 6.98
N SER A 214 -20.05 -3.24 6.60
CA SER A 214 -21.11 -4.18 6.91
C SER A 214 -21.03 -5.52 6.15
N GLU A 215 -20.24 -5.61 5.08
CA GLU A 215 -20.06 -6.85 4.29
C GLU A 215 -18.89 -7.73 4.75
N GLY A 216 -18.15 -7.33 5.78
CA GLY A 216 -16.85 -7.91 6.16
C GLY A 216 -16.87 -9.07 7.16
N ILE A 217 -18.00 -9.56 7.66
CA ILE A 217 -18.06 -10.73 8.57
C ILE A 217 -19.11 -11.73 8.06
N GLY A 218 -18.89 -12.20 6.86
CA GLY A 218 -19.56 -13.40 6.34
C GLY A 218 -18.59 -14.58 6.45
N VAL A 219 -18.37 -15.09 7.68
CA VAL A 219 -17.82 -16.42 7.87
C VAL A 219 -18.95 -17.40 7.52
N ALA A 220 -18.83 -18.03 6.36
CA ALA A 220 -19.56 -19.24 6.01
C ALA A 220 -18.57 -20.30 5.56
#